data_03b53559acdaf57bc5ff47da3c431b3a
#
_entry.id   03b53559acdaf57bc5ff47da3c431b3a
#
_cell.length_a   1.000
_cell.length_b   1.000
_cell.length_c   1.000
_cell.angle_alpha   90.00
_cell.angle_beta   90.00
_cell.angle_gamma   90.00
#
_symmetry.space_group_name_H-M   'P 1'
#
loop_
_entity.id
_entity.type
_entity.pdbx_description
1 polymer ?
#
loop_
_entity_poly.entity_id
_entity_poly.type
_entity_poly.pdbx_seq_one_letter_code
_entity_poly.pdbx_strand_id
1 'polypeptide(L)'
;MAENNTLLEKLDGLVSRFEEVSTLITDPNVIADQKRYVKLTKEYKELNEIIKARKEYMQCLNGLEEARLMMAETDPEMREIAREEATACEARIPELEEEIKLLLVPADPQDDKNAIVEIRGGTGGDEAALFAGDLYRMYVKYCEMKGWKVALSSCSEGPPGGFKAIIFT
;
A
#
# COMPACT_ATOMS: atom_id res chain seq x y z
N MET A 1 19.50 -6.31 17.06
CA MET A 1 20.52 -5.36 16.57
C MET A 1 21.12 -5.74 15.22
N ALA A 2 21.53 -6.99 14.95
CA ALA A 2 22.08 -7.35 13.63
C ALA A 2 21.04 -7.32 12.47
N GLU A 3 19.80 -7.72 12.74
CA GLU A 3 18.72 -7.72 11.72
C GLU A 3 18.28 -6.30 11.34
N ASN A 4 18.24 -5.39 12.31
CA ASN A 4 17.88 -3.98 12.07
C ASN A 4 18.89 -3.28 11.17
N ASN A 5 20.19 -3.59 11.33
CA ASN A 5 21.25 -3.02 10.50
C ASN A 5 21.09 -3.48 9.02
N THR A 6 20.75 -4.75 8.81
CA THR A 6 20.54 -5.31 7.47
C THR A 6 19.30 -4.72 6.77
N LEU A 7 18.24 -4.41 7.52
CA LEU A 7 17.05 -3.77 6.99
C LEU A 7 17.36 -2.32 6.58
N LEU A 8 18.04 -1.56 7.44
CA LEU A 8 18.42 -0.18 7.17
C LEU A 8 19.36 -0.06 5.97
N GLU A 9 20.35 -0.93 5.84
CA GLU A 9 21.24 -0.96 4.67
C GLU A 9 20.49 -1.15 3.34
N LYS A 10 19.48 -2.04 3.33
CA LYS A 10 18.61 -2.22 2.16
C LYS A 10 17.79 -0.96 1.85
N LEU A 11 17.26 -0.32 2.89
CA LEU A 11 16.48 0.90 2.74
C LEU A 11 17.33 2.09 2.27
N ASP A 12 18.61 2.16 2.61
CA ASP A 12 19.51 3.24 2.18
C ASP A 12 19.72 3.25 0.66
N GLY A 13 19.80 2.07 0.04
CA GLY A 13 19.81 1.97 -1.43
C GLY A 13 18.54 2.53 -2.08
N LEU A 14 17.38 2.36 -1.42
CA LEU A 14 16.10 2.87 -1.91
C LEU A 14 15.97 4.40 -1.71
N VAL A 15 16.60 4.96 -0.68
CA VAL A 15 16.68 6.43 -0.50
C VAL A 15 17.37 7.08 -1.69
N SER A 16 18.54 6.58 -2.07
CA SER A 16 19.28 7.10 -3.22
C SER A 16 18.47 6.99 -4.51
N ARG A 17 17.76 5.87 -4.70
CA ARG A 17 16.87 5.70 -5.86
C ARG A 17 15.68 6.66 -5.83
N PHE A 18 15.08 6.90 -4.66
CA PHE A 18 14.00 7.86 -4.49
C PHE A 18 14.42 9.29 -4.86
N GLU A 19 15.62 9.71 -4.43
CA GLU A 19 16.18 11.03 -4.76
C GLU A 19 16.41 11.17 -6.27
N GLU A 20 16.98 10.13 -6.90
CA GLU A 20 17.16 10.10 -8.36
C GLU A 20 15.82 10.23 -9.10
N VAL A 21 14.83 9.41 -8.74
CA VAL A 21 13.50 9.44 -9.36
C VAL A 21 12.80 10.78 -9.11
N SER A 22 12.91 11.34 -7.90
CA SER A 22 12.37 12.65 -7.55
C SER A 22 12.93 13.76 -8.46
N THR A 23 14.21 13.68 -8.82
CA THR A 23 14.84 14.63 -9.74
C THR A 23 14.37 14.39 -11.17
N LEU A 24 14.32 13.12 -11.60
CA LEU A 24 13.94 12.76 -12.97
C LEU A 24 12.49 13.15 -13.32
N ILE A 25 11.53 13.04 -12.40
CA ILE A 25 10.13 13.41 -12.66
C ILE A 25 9.95 14.92 -12.86
N THR A 26 10.91 15.75 -12.49
CA THR A 26 10.90 17.20 -12.72
C THR A 26 11.64 17.62 -13.98
N ASP A 27 12.34 16.69 -14.66
CA ASP A 27 13.09 16.96 -15.89
C ASP A 27 12.12 17.19 -17.08
N PRO A 28 12.20 18.35 -17.79
CA PRO A 28 11.35 18.61 -18.95
C PRO A 28 11.43 17.54 -20.05
N ASN A 29 12.58 16.90 -20.24
CA ASN A 29 12.74 15.84 -21.24
C ASN A 29 12.00 14.56 -20.83
N VAL A 30 11.93 14.27 -19.54
CA VAL A 30 11.15 13.15 -19.01
C VAL A 30 9.66 13.43 -19.09
N ILE A 31 9.24 14.66 -18.77
CA ILE A 31 7.83 15.10 -18.86
C ILE A 31 7.33 15.02 -20.31
N ALA A 32 8.17 15.33 -21.29
CA ALA A 32 7.84 15.21 -22.71
C ALA A 32 7.63 13.76 -23.18
N ASP A 33 8.29 12.78 -22.53
CA ASP A 33 8.07 11.33 -22.76
C ASP A 33 7.03 10.78 -21.79
N GLN A 34 5.77 10.81 -22.20
CA GLN A 34 4.65 10.38 -21.36
C GLN A 34 4.77 8.95 -20.82
N LYS A 35 5.35 8.01 -21.59
CA LYS A 35 5.52 6.62 -21.13
C LYS A 35 6.55 6.54 -20.01
N ARG A 36 7.66 7.22 -20.18
CA ARG A 36 8.73 7.30 -19.19
C ARG A 36 8.27 8.04 -17.93
N TYR A 37 7.56 9.13 -18.10
CA TYR A 37 6.99 9.91 -17.00
C TYR A 37 6.03 9.10 -16.14
N VAL A 38 5.07 8.39 -16.75
CA VAL A 38 4.12 7.53 -16.03
C VAL A 38 4.84 6.43 -15.25
N LYS A 39 5.85 5.79 -15.85
CA LYS A 39 6.64 4.75 -15.18
C LYS A 39 7.37 5.30 -13.95
N LEU A 40 8.07 6.43 -14.10
CA LEU A 40 8.81 7.05 -13.01
C LEU A 40 7.88 7.59 -11.91
N THR A 41 6.70 8.10 -12.26
CA THR A 41 5.71 8.57 -11.27
C THR A 41 5.15 7.41 -10.44
N LYS A 42 4.93 6.23 -11.03
CA LYS A 42 4.54 5.03 -10.29
C LYS A 42 5.65 4.60 -9.33
N GLU A 43 6.88 4.48 -9.84
CA GLU A 43 8.07 4.14 -9.04
C GLU A 43 8.25 5.15 -7.88
N TYR A 44 8.09 6.44 -8.14
CA TYR A 44 8.13 7.48 -7.12
C TYR A 44 7.09 7.25 -6.01
N LYS A 45 5.85 6.91 -6.38
CA LYS A 45 4.78 6.67 -5.43
C LYS A 45 5.07 5.46 -4.53
N GLU A 46 5.55 4.37 -5.11
CA GLU A 46 5.93 3.15 -4.38
C GLU A 46 7.09 3.42 -3.41
N LEU A 47 8.16 4.06 -3.91
CA LEU A 47 9.30 4.42 -3.08
C LEU A 47 8.93 5.40 -1.97
N ASN A 48 8.03 6.36 -2.23
CA ASN A 48 7.62 7.36 -1.24
C ASN A 48 6.96 6.72 -0.01
N GLU A 49 6.16 5.67 -0.17
CA GLU A 49 5.57 4.94 0.97
C GLU A 49 6.66 4.24 1.80
N ILE A 50 7.64 3.62 1.13
CA ILE A 50 8.79 2.99 1.80
C ILE A 50 9.62 4.03 2.56
N ILE A 51 9.88 5.19 1.96
CA ILE A 51 10.66 6.27 2.58
C ILE A 51 9.94 6.87 3.79
N LYS A 52 8.60 6.99 3.75
CA LYS A 52 7.81 7.41 4.90
C LYS A 52 7.92 6.43 6.06
N ALA A 53 7.71 5.14 5.78
CA ALA A 53 7.84 4.09 6.80
C ALA A 53 9.27 4.03 7.39
N ARG A 54 10.31 4.16 6.54
CA ARG A 54 11.69 4.27 6.99
C ARG A 54 11.92 5.47 7.92
N LYS A 55 11.37 6.62 7.55
CA LYS A 55 11.51 7.85 8.36
C LYS A 55 10.90 7.67 9.75
N GLU A 56 9.69 7.12 9.82
CA GLU A 56 9.02 6.81 11.09
C GLU A 56 9.82 5.79 11.91
N TYR A 57 10.32 4.73 11.26
CA TYR A 57 11.15 3.72 11.89
C TYR A 57 12.43 4.32 12.51
N MET A 58 13.14 5.18 11.78
CA MET A 58 14.32 5.88 12.28
C MET A 58 13.97 6.83 13.43
N GLN A 59 12.82 7.51 13.37
CA GLN A 59 12.35 8.36 14.47
C GLN A 59 12.09 7.54 15.73
N CYS A 60 11.44 6.38 15.64
CA CYS A 60 11.21 5.50 16.77
C CYS A 60 12.52 4.94 17.36
N LEU A 61 13.49 4.56 16.51
CA LEU A 61 14.80 4.10 16.98
C LEU A 61 15.57 5.19 17.74
N ASN A 62 15.61 6.40 17.18
CA ASN A 62 16.28 7.55 17.82
C ASN A 62 15.54 7.97 19.09
N GLY A 63 14.21 8.04 19.08
CA GLY A 63 13.38 8.35 20.24
C GLY A 63 13.60 7.35 21.38
N LEU A 64 13.72 6.06 21.06
CA LEU A 64 14.02 5.03 22.05
C LEU A 64 15.40 5.21 22.68
N GLU A 65 16.41 5.61 21.89
CA GLU A 65 17.75 5.88 22.40
C GLU A 65 17.78 7.14 23.27
N GLU A 66 17.14 8.22 22.82
CA GLU A 66 16.97 9.47 23.58
C GLU A 66 16.21 9.25 24.90
N ALA A 67 15.10 8.50 24.84
CA ALA A 67 14.32 8.16 26.03
C ALA A 67 15.16 7.36 27.06
N ARG A 68 15.99 6.44 26.60
CA ARG A 68 16.92 5.68 27.48
C ARG A 68 17.93 6.58 28.17
N LEU A 69 18.44 7.60 27.47
CA LEU A 69 19.35 8.58 28.07
C LEU A 69 18.61 9.44 29.09
N MET A 70 17.38 9.90 28.78
CA MET A 70 16.55 10.71 29.67
C MET A 70 16.13 9.94 30.95
N MET A 71 15.96 8.64 30.90
CA MET A 71 15.66 7.81 32.06
C MET A 71 16.80 7.82 33.09
N ALA A 72 18.02 8.22 32.72
CA ALA A 72 19.17 8.39 33.61
C ALA A 72 19.17 9.75 34.30
N GLU A 73 18.31 10.71 33.90
CA GLU A 73 18.18 12.03 34.50
C GLU A 73 17.60 11.98 35.93
N THR A 74 17.84 13.06 36.68
CA THR A 74 17.48 13.13 38.12
C THR A 74 16.02 13.54 38.31
N ASP A 75 15.42 14.22 37.33
CA ASP A 75 14.05 14.72 37.39
C ASP A 75 13.02 13.58 37.24
N PRO A 76 12.12 13.37 38.20
CA PRO A 76 11.09 12.32 38.13
C PRO A 76 10.08 12.50 37.00
N GLU A 77 9.72 13.75 36.67
CA GLU A 77 8.76 14.03 35.58
C GLU A 77 9.37 13.69 34.23
N MET A 78 10.63 14.07 34.01
CA MET A 78 11.35 13.73 32.77
C MET A 78 11.52 12.21 32.61
N ARG A 79 11.73 11.48 33.69
CA ARG A 79 11.82 10.02 33.64
C ARG A 79 10.50 9.34 33.29
N GLU A 80 9.38 9.89 33.75
CA GLU A 80 8.07 9.33 33.42
C GLU A 80 7.74 9.53 31.93
N ILE A 81 7.96 10.75 31.40
CA ILE A 81 7.80 11.06 29.97
C ILE A 81 8.69 10.14 29.13
N ALA A 82 9.95 9.97 29.50
CA ALA A 82 10.88 9.10 28.81
C ALA A 82 10.44 7.63 28.80
N ARG A 83 9.81 7.14 29.87
CA ARG A 83 9.25 5.78 29.93
C ARG A 83 8.06 5.59 29.00
N GLU A 84 7.16 6.57 28.96
CA GLU A 84 6.00 6.54 28.05
C GLU A 84 6.46 6.51 26.59
N GLU A 85 7.42 7.38 26.24
CA GLU A 85 7.99 7.44 24.89
C GLU A 85 8.73 6.14 24.51
N ALA A 86 9.57 5.62 25.42
CA ALA A 86 10.25 4.35 25.20
C ALA A 86 9.26 3.20 24.96
N THR A 87 8.19 3.12 25.76
CA THR A 87 7.17 2.08 25.63
C THR A 87 6.42 2.20 24.30
N ALA A 88 6.09 3.42 23.88
CA ALA A 88 5.42 3.65 22.59
C ALA A 88 6.33 3.25 21.41
N CYS A 89 7.60 3.65 21.44
CA CYS A 89 8.58 3.29 20.41
C CYS A 89 8.84 1.77 20.37
N GLU A 90 8.98 1.11 21.52
CA GLU A 90 9.19 -0.34 21.62
C GLU A 90 8.02 -1.14 21.05
N ALA A 91 6.77 -0.65 21.19
CA ALA A 91 5.60 -1.25 20.59
C ALA A 91 5.54 -1.00 19.08
N ARG A 92 5.86 0.21 18.62
CA ARG A 92 5.73 0.63 17.22
C ARG A 92 6.82 0.06 16.30
N ILE A 93 8.04 -0.14 16.79
CA ILE A 93 9.17 -0.66 16.01
C ILE A 93 8.85 -1.99 15.31
N PRO A 94 8.36 -3.06 15.99
CA PRO A 94 8.07 -4.33 15.33
C PRO A 94 6.93 -4.22 14.30
N GLU A 95 5.93 -3.35 14.51
CA GLU A 95 4.88 -3.09 13.54
C GLU A 95 5.45 -2.47 12.26
N LEU A 96 6.32 -1.48 12.40
CA LEU A 96 7.00 -0.85 11.26
C LEU A 96 7.93 -1.80 10.51
N GLU A 97 8.59 -2.71 11.21
CA GLU A 97 9.42 -3.74 10.57
C GLU A 97 8.58 -4.66 9.67
N GLU A 98 7.40 -5.09 10.12
CA GLU A 98 6.49 -5.90 9.32
C GLU A 98 5.89 -5.09 8.16
N GLU A 99 5.49 -3.84 8.41
CA GLU A 99 4.99 -2.93 7.36
C GLU A 99 6.05 -2.71 6.27
N ILE A 100 7.28 -2.43 6.65
CA ILE A 100 8.39 -2.26 5.71
C ILE A 100 8.67 -3.55 4.93
N LYS A 101 8.66 -4.72 5.57
CA LYS A 101 8.81 -6.00 4.88
C LYS A 101 7.75 -6.20 3.80
N LEU A 102 6.49 -5.85 4.09
CA LEU A 102 5.39 -5.92 3.12
C LEU A 102 5.59 -4.94 1.96
N LEU A 103 6.01 -3.70 2.25
CA LEU A 103 6.29 -2.69 1.24
C LEU A 103 7.48 -3.05 0.34
N LEU A 104 8.41 -3.87 0.82
CA LEU A 104 9.57 -4.36 0.05
C LEU A 104 9.24 -5.55 -0.86
N VAL A 105 8.05 -6.15 -0.75
CA VAL A 105 7.61 -7.19 -1.70
C VAL A 105 7.38 -6.53 -3.05
N PRO A 106 8.06 -7.00 -4.12
CA PRO A 106 7.88 -6.44 -5.45
C PRO A 106 6.41 -6.58 -5.89
N ALA A 107 5.84 -5.48 -6.39
CA ALA A 107 4.52 -5.52 -7.00
C ALA A 107 4.52 -6.48 -8.21
N ASP A 108 3.46 -7.29 -8.36
CA ASP A 108 3.31 -8.13 -9.54
C ASP A 108 3.07 -7.21 -10.76
N PRO A 109 3.84 -7.35 -11.85
CA PRO A 109 3.61 -6.60 -13.08
C PRO A 109 2.21 -6.81 -13.69
N GLN A 110 1.49 -7.84 -13.25
CA GLN A 110 0.10 -8.10 -13.66
C GLN A 110 -0.92 -7.22 -12.91
N ASP A 111 -0.57 -6.71 -11.71
CA ASP A 111 -1.47 -5.88 -10.88
C ASP A 111 -1.84 -4.56 -11.54
N ASP A 112 -1.03 -4.09 -12.48
CA ASP A 112 -1.28 -2.89 -13.29
C ASP A 112 -2.27 -3.11 -14.45
N LYS A 113 -2.67 -4.35 -14.71
CA LYS A 113 -3.55 -4.70 -15.83
C LYS A 113 -5.01 -4.67 -15.43
N ASN A 114 -5.87 -4.36 -16.40
CA ASN A 114 -7.30 -4.53 -16.20
C ASN A 114 -7.64 -6.00 -15.99
N ALA A 115 -8.47 -6.29 -15.00
CA ALA A 115 -8.98 -7.62 -14.73
C ALA A 115 -10.34 -7.80 -15.44
N ILE A 116 -10.53 -8.96 -16.06
CA ILE A 116 -11.84 -9.39 -16.57
C ILE A 116 -12.46 -10.28 -15.50
N VAL A 117 -13.63 -9.86 -15.01
CA VAL A 117 -14.40 -10.61 -14.02
C VAL A 117 -15.64 -11.19 -14.69
N GLU A 118 -15.83 -12.50 -14.55
CA GLU A 118 -17.00 -13.20 -14.99
C GLU A 118 -17.75 -13.82 -13.80
N ILE A 119 -19.03 -13.54 -13.68
CA ILE A 119 -19.92 -14.09 -12.66
C ILE A 119 -21.01 -14.88 -13.37
N ARG A 120 -21.21 -16.15 -13.01
CA ARG A 120 -22.22 -17.03 -13.57
C ARG A 120 -23.10 -17.61 -12.46
N GLY A 121 -24.41 -17.56 -12.63
CA GLY A 121 -25.38 -18.20 -11.74
C GLY A 121 -25.34 -19.74 -11.77
N GLY A 122 -24.68 -20.33 -12.75
CA GLY A 122 -24.58 -21.80 -12.90
C GLY A 122 -25.93 -22.47 -13.07
N THR A 123 -26.14 -23.60 -12.39
CA THR A 123 -27.39 -24.42 -12.45
C THR A 123 -28.38 -24.04 -11.36
N GLY A 124 -28.15 -22.97 -10.60
CA GLY A 124 -28.88 -22.60 -9.39
C GLY A 124 -30.22 -21.88 -9.60
N GLY A 125 -30.69 -21.73 -10.83
CA GLY A 125 -31.98 -21.06 -11.12
C GLY A 125 -32.01 -19.57 -10.79
N ASP A 126 -33.19 -19.03 -10.48
CA ASP A 126 -33.43 -17.59 -10.28
C ASP A 126 -32.70 -17.04 -9.05
N GLU A 127 -32.60 -17.80 -7.97
CA GLU A 127 -31.88 -17.41 -6.74
C GLU A 127 -30.39 -17.21 -6.99
N ALA A 128 -29.76 -18.09 -7.77
CA ALA A 128 -28.37 -17.96 -8.14
C ALA A 128 -28.13 -16.79 -9.09
N ALA A 129 -29.09 -16.51 -9.98
CA ALA A 129 -29.02 -15.34 -10.85
C ALA A 129 -29.14 -14.02 -10.05
N LEU A 130 -30.01 -13.96 -9.03
CA LEU A 130 -30.10 -12.82 -8.10
C LEU A 130 -28.81 -12.64 -7.32
N PHE A 131 -28.22 -13.72 -6.81
CA PHE A 131 -26.94 -13.66 -6.10
C PHE A 131 -25.79 -13.19 -7.01
N ALA A 132 -25.78 -13.59 -8.27
CA ALA A 132 -24.84 -13.05 -9.25
C ALA A 132 -24.98 -11.52 -9.42
N GLY A 133 -26.21 -11.01 -9.36
CA GLY A 133 -26.48 -9.57 -9.33
C GLY A 133 -25.96 -8.89 -8.06
N ASP A 134 -26.07 -9.53 -6.90
CA ASP A 134 -25.52 -9.02 -5.64
C ASP A 134 -24.00 -8.94 -5.68
N LEU A 135 -23.35 -10.00 -6.18
CA LEU A 135 -21.90 -10.03 -6.36
C LEU A 135 -21.42 -8.92 -7.32
N TYR A 136 -22.11 -8.75 -8.45
CA TYR A 136 -21.79 -7.66 -9.37
C TYR A 136 -21.86 -6.30 -8.69
N ARG A 137 -22.94 -6.01 -7.95
CA ARG A 137 -23.09 -4.76 -7.20
C ARG A 137 -21.98 -4.57 -6.16
N MET A 138 -21.59 -5.64 -5.47
CA MET A 138 -20.47 -5.62 -4.51
C MET A 138 -19.18 -5.21 -5.20
N TYR A 139 -18.82 -5.83 -6.32
CA TYR A 139 -17.60 -5.47 -7.07
C TYR A 139 -17.63 -4.05 -7.61
N VAL A 140 -18.77 -3.60 -8.15
CA VAL A 140 -18.91 -2.21 -8.62
C VAL A 140 -18.67 -1.22 -7.49
N LYS A 141 -19.26 -1.46 -6.32
CA LYS A 141 -19.04 -0.62 -5.13
C LYS A 141 -17.58 -0.61 -4.68
N TYR A 142 -16.93 -1.77 -4.69
CA TYR A 142 -15.51 -1.86 -4.38
C TYR A 142 -14.65 -1.06 -5.38
N CYS A 143 -14.93 -1.19 -6.68
CA CYS A 143 -14.24 -0.42 -7.72
C CYS A 143 -14.44 1.10 -7.54
N GLU A 144 -15.68 1.53 -7.23
CA GLU A 144 -15.97 2.94 -6.92
C GLU A 144 -15.11 3.45 -5.74
N MET A 145 -15.00 2.69 -4.65
CA MET A 145 -14.16 3.03 -3.50
C MET A 145 -12.67 3.14 -3.85
N LYS A 146 -12.21 2.34 -4.80
CA LYS A 146 -10.81 2.36 -5.29
C LYS A 146 -10.58 3.38 -6.41
N GLY A 147 -11.63 4.06 -6.90
CA GLY A 147 -11.55 4.98 -8.04
C GLY A 147 -11.31 4.27 -9.38
N TRP A 148 -11.62 2.96 -9.46
CA TRP A 148 -11.51 2.17 -10.67
C TRP A 148 -12.76 2.31 -11.53
N LYS A 149 -12.58 2.25 -12.85
CA LYS A 149 -13.69 2.29 -13.81
C LYS A 149 -14.15 0.87 -14.13
N VAL A 150 -15.45 0.66 -14.11
CA VAL A 150 -16.06 -0.60 -14.51
C VAL A 150 -16.70 -0.45 -15.88
N ALA A 151 -16.35 -1.33 -16.81
CA ALA A 151 -16.96 -1.41 -18.14
C ALA A 151 -17.63 -2.77 -18.32
N LEU A 152 -18.94 -2.76 -18.60
CA LEU A 152 -19.69 -3.97 -18.91
C LEU A 152 -19.29 -4.48 -20.30
N SER A 153 -18.83 -5.72 -20.38
CA SER A 153 -18.46 -6.37 -21.64
C SER A 153 -19.61 -7.19 -22.23
N SER A 154 -20.30 -7.95 -21.37
CA SER A 154 -21.44 -8.81 -21.80
C SER A 154 -22.32 -9.12 -20.59
N CYS A 155 -23.63 -9.28 -20.82
CA CYS A 155 -24.52 -9.82 -19.79
C CYS A 155 -25.59 -10.71 -20.42
N SER A 156 -25.97 -11.74 -19.68
CA SER A 156 -27.18 -12.57 -19.97
C SER A 156 -28.14 -12.33 -18.81
N GLU A 157 -29.29 -11.74 -19.13
CA GLU A 157 -30.28 -11.35 -18.12
C GLU A 157 -30.91 -12.61 -17.47
N GLY A 158 -31.20 -12.46 -16.18
CA GLY A 158 -31.99 -13.39 -15.38
C GLY A 158 -33.32 -12.74 -14.94
N PRO A 159 -33.85 -13.11 -13.78
CA PRO A 159 -34.97 -12.42 -13.16
C PRO A 159 -34.59 -10.95 -12.86
N PRO A 160 -35.57 -10.06 -12.60
CA PRO A 160 -35.32 -8.65 -12.34
C PRO A 160 -34.26 -8.45 -11.23
N GLY A 161 -33.15 -7.79 -11.56
CA GLY A 161 -32.01 -7.56 -10.66
C GLY A 161 -30.97 -8.67 -10.61
N GLY A 162 -31.14 -9.77 -11.34
CA GLY A 162 -30.22 -10.91 -11.44
C GLY A 162 -29.64 -11.09 -12.83
N PHE A 163 -28.55 -11.84 -12.92
CA PHE A 163 -27.86 -12.20 -14.17
C PHE A 163 -27.62 -13.71 -14.22
N LYS A 164 -27.90 -14.35 -15.36
CA LYS A 164 -27.43 -15.72 -15.63
C LYS A 164 -25.93 -15.74 -15.81
N ALA A 165 -25.40 -14.73 -16.49
CA ALA A 165 -23.96 -14.46 -16.60
C ALA A 165 -23.72 -12.97 -16.80
N ILE A 166 -22.66 -12.44 -16.22
CA ILE A 166 -22.22 -11.06 -16.41
C ILE A 166 -20.69 -11.01 -16.47
N ILE A 167 -20.17 -10.29 -17.48
CA ILE A 167 -18.74 -10.11 -17.72
C ILE A 167 -18.45 -8.61 -17.76
N PHE A 168 -17.47 -8.18 -16.97
CA PHE A 168 -17.05 -6.78 -16.90
C PHE A 168 -15.54 -6.67 -16.67
N THR A 169 -15.01 -5.52 -16.98
CA THR A 169 -13.58 -5.19 -16.86
C THR A 169 -13.41 -4.00 -15.94
#